data_54468f546f412ef02ce0f1bb8c4f1af6
#
_entry.id   54468f546f412ef02ce0f1bb8c4f1af6
#
_cell.length_a   1.000
_cell.length_b   1.000
_cell.length_c   1.000
_cell.angle_alpha   90.00
_cell.angle_beta   90.00
_cell.angle_gamma   90.00
#
_symmetry.space_group_name_H-M   'P 1'
#
loop_
_entity.id
_entity.type
_entity.pdbx_description
1 polymer ?
#
loop_
_entity_poly.entity_id
_entity_poly.type
_entity_poly.pdbx_seq_one_letter_code
_entity_poly.pdbx_strand_id
1 'polypeptide(L)'
;WYHERMGLTELGDFLDVAGERIDYVKIATTQVLNHPAEWVKRKIELYKKHGVRPYLDHGFFLRAYKNGVVDEAIEAGAELGFPVIELMNTFGDVADEQLKAWRQRAIDCGMSIIYEHHPERGWRKGQSDIVDVPSTAVEIAQGAEPFLAHGAFTLLIDHEEIEIQEEAAKDVLNEVREILGEDRVAFEVTSTKEAEMLWYTNLLDYFEMFGSDCNVTNIMPSQVMFIDPLRSGERPANLLFDRYPELNRVRYK
;
A
#
# COMPACT_ATOMS: atom_id res chain seq x y z
N TRP A 1 2.24 -4.22 4.50
CA TRP A 1 3.17 -5.16 3.84
C TRP A 1 3.69 -6.25 4.77
N TYR A 2 3.91 -5.90 5.99
CA TYR A 2 4.40 -6.90 6.94
C TYR A 2 3.23 -7.59 7.61
N HIS A 3 2.76 -8.64 6.94
CA HIS A 3 2.19 -9.80 7.57
C HIS A 3 1.49 -9.48 8.89
N GLU A 4 0.36 -8.88 8.80
CA GLU A 4 -0.55 -9.00 9.90
C GLU A 4 -0.69 -10.52 10.16
N ARG A 5 -0.10 -10.97 11.25
CA ARG A 5 -0.01 -12.40 11.63
C ARG A 5 -1.02 -12.79 12.68
N MET A 6 -1.89 -11.85 13.05
CA MET A 6 -2.86 -12.04 14.12
C MET A 6 -3.81 -13.19 13.81
N GLY A 7 -4.03 -14.00 14.78
CA GLY A 7 -5.15 -14.95 14.81
C GLY A 7 -6.48 -14.19 14.90
N LEU A 8 -7.61 -14.87 14.66
CA LEU A 8 -8.92 -14.19 14.61
C LEU A 8 -9.32 -13.50 15.92
N THR A 9 -8.92 -14.05 17.07
CA THR A 9 -9.21 -13.46 18.39
C THR A 9 -8.39 -12.19 18.60
N GLU A 10 -7.08 -12.27 18.40
CA GLU A 10 -6.17 -11.13 18.54
C GLU A 10 -6.54 -10.00 17.57
N LEU A 11 -6.92 -10.35 16.33
CA LEU A 11 -7.40 -9.40 15.35
C LEU A 11 -8.70 -8.71 15.81
N GLY A 12 -9.64 -9.46 16.38
CA GLY A 12 -10.87 -8.88 16.93
C GLY A 12 -10.57 -7.85 18.01
N ASP A 13 -9.74 -8.21 18.99
CA ASP A 13 -9.35 -7.33 20.08
C ASP A 13 -8.62 -6.06 19.57
N PHE A 14 -7.76 -6.22 18.55
CA PHE A 14 -7.10 -5.10 17.89
C PHE A 14 -8.08 -4.17 17.18
N LEU A 15 -9.01 -4.73 16.40
CA LEU A 15 -9.97 -3.94 15.63
C LEU A 15 -11.00 -3.22 16.52
N ASP A 16 -11.34 -3.76 17.67
CA ASP A 16 -12.20 -3.09 18.64
C ASP A 16 -11.59 -1.76 19.14
N VAL A 17 -10.27 -1.62 19.09
CA VAL A 17 -9.55 -0.41 19.54
C VAL A 17 -9.11 0.46 18.37
N ALA A 18 -8.64 -0.15 17.27
CA ALA A 18 -7.95 0.54 16.19
C ALA A 18 -8.75 0.59 14.88
N GLY A 19 -9.86 -0.15 14.76
CA GLY A 19 -10.58 -0.33 13.50
C GLY A 19 -11.04 0.97 12.84
N GLU A 20 -11.49 1.95 13.65
CA GLU A 20 -11.95 3.26 13.15
C GLU A 20 -10.84 4.11 12.49
N ARG A 21 -9.57 3.71 12.66
CA ARG A 21 -8.39 4.39 12.09
C ARG A 21 -7.87 3.75 10.83
N ILE A 22 -8.53 2.70 10.37
CA ILE A 22 -8.07 1.87 9.25
C ILE A 22 -9.15 1.82 8.18
N ASP A 23 -8.87 2.34 7.00
CA ASP A 23 -9.78 2.24 5.86
C ASP A 23 -9.58 0.93 5.09
N TYR A 24 -8.31 0.56 4.89
CA TYR A 24 -7.92 -0.59 4.08
C TYR A 24 -6.86 -1.44 4.76
N VAL A 25 -6.90 -2.74 4.54
CA VAL A 25 -5.88 -3.68 5.02
C VAL A 25 -5.41 -4.61 3.90
N LYS A 26 -4.10 -4.67 3.71
CA LYS A 26 -3.45 -5.62 2.80
C LYS A 26 -3.40 -7.00 3.47
N ILE A 27 -4.09 -7.99 2.90
CA ILE A 27 -3.93 -9.39 3.33
C ILE A 27 -2.89 -10.04 2.41
N ALA A 28 -1.76 -10.40 3.00
CA ALA A 28 -0.63 -10.94 2.25
C ALA A 28 -1.00 -12.22 1.50
N THR A 29 -0.49 -12.36 0.29
CA THR A 29 -0.63 -13.56 -0.57
C THR A 29 -0.34 -14.86 0.19
N THR A 30 0.69 -14.86 1.05
CA THR A 30 1.06 -16.03 1.83
C THR A 30 -0.03 -16.47 2.81
N GLN A 31 -0.81 -15.55 3.34
CA GLN A 31 -1.94 -15.90 4.20
C GLN A 31 -3.08 -16.51 3.37
N VAL A 32 -3.41 -15.88 2.25
CA VAL A 32 -4.48 -16.38 1.37
C VAL A 32 -4.20 -17.79 0.87
N LEU A 33 -2.93 -18.07 0.50
CA LEU A 33 -2.55 -19.35 -0.09
C LEU A 33 -2.26 -20.46 0.93
N ASN A 34 -1.88 -20.11 2.15
CA ASN A 34 -1.41 -21.09 3.14
C ASN A 34 -2.44 -21.39 4.25
N HIS A 35 -3.56 -20.68 4.29
CA HIS A 35 -4.63 -20.92 5.26
C HIS A 35 -5.87 -21.53 4.58
N PRO A 36 -6.68 -22.31 5.31
CA PRO A 36 -7.95 -22.79 4.78
C PRO A 36 -8.85 -21.63 4.33
N ALA A 37 -9.54 -21.80 3.20
CA ALA A 37 -10.40 -20.76 2.62
C ALA A 37 -11.44 -20.21 3.63
N GLU A 38 -12.04 -21.07 4.44
CA GLU A 38 -13.01 -20.69 5.47
C GLU A 38 -12.38 -19.83 6.58
N TRP A 39 -11.11 -20.04 6.89
CA TRP A 39 -10.41 -19.17 7.82
C TRP A 39 -10.16 -17.78 7.20
N VAL A 40 -9.76 -17.74 5.93
CA VAL A 40 -9.55 -16.48 5.20
C VAL A 40 -10.86 -15.69 5.10
N LYS A 41 -11.97 -16.35 4.74
CA LYS A 41 -13.31 -15.73 4.71
C LYS A 41 -13.69 -15.11 6.06
N ARG A 42 -13.51 -15.87 7.15
CA ARG A 42 -13.80 -15.36 8.50
C ARG A 42 -12.95 -14.15 8.86
N LYS A 43 -11.70 -14.11 8.41
CA LYS A 43 -10.80 -12.96 8.62
C LYS A 43 -11.29 -11.75 7.84
N ILE A 44 -11.66 -11.93 6.58
CA ILE A 44 -12.23 -10.88 5.72
C ILE A 44 -13.50 -10.30 6.36
N GLU A 45 -14.42 -11.15 6.80
CA GLU A 45 -15.66 -10.72 7.44
C GLU A 45 -15.42 -9.97 8.76
N LEU A 46 -14.39 -10.37 9.52
CA LEU A 46 -14.02 -9.68 10.75
C LEU A 46 -13.55 -8.24 10.47
N TYR A 47 -12.74 -8.02 9.45
CA TYR A 47 -12.36 -6.67 9.00
C TYR A 47 -13.58 -5.87 8.56
N LYS A 48 -14.42 -6.44 7.69
CA LYS A 48 -15.62 -5.78 7.17
C LYS A 48 -16.60 -5.37 8.27
N LYS A 49 -16.74 -6.19 9.31
CA LYS A 49 -17.57 -5.89 10.50
C LYS A 49 -17.12 -4.61 11.20
N HIS A 50 -15.83 -4.27 11.17
CA HIS A 50 -15.27 -3.06 11.76
C HIS A 50 -15.10 -1.90 10.74
N GLY A 51 -15.72 -2.02 9.56
CA GLY A 51 -15.66 -0.98 8.53
C GLY A 51 -14.39 -0.99 7.70
N VAL A 52 -13.44 -1.89 7.99
CA VAL A 52 -12.17 -2.01 7.27
C VAL A 52 -12.36 -2.80 5.98
N ARG A 53 -11.80 -2.33 4.88
CA ARG A 53 -11.87 -3.00 3.57
C ARG A 53 -10.60 -3.80 3.31
N PRO A 54 -10.63 -5.14 3.43
CA PRO A 54 -9.47 -5.97 3.10
C PRO A 54 -9.25 -6.03 1.59
N TYR A 55 -7.97 -6.06 1.17
CA TYR A 55 -7.62 -6.24 -0.22
C TYR A 55 -6.53 -7.28 -0.44
N LEU A 56 -6.57 -7.88 -1.63
CA LEU A 56 -5.54 -8.79 -2.12
C LEU A 56 -4.33 -7.99 -2.57
N ASP A 57 -3.14 -8.37 -2.10
CA ASP A 57 -1.90 -7.74 -2.49
C ASP A 57 -1.50 -8.08 -3.96
N HIS A 58 -0.64 -7.24 -4.54
CA HIS A 58 -0.10 -7.45 -5.89
C HIS A 58 0.65 -8.78 -6.04
N GLY A 59 1.22 -9.29 -4.96
CA GLY A 59 1.92 -10.59 -4.97
C GLY A 59 0.99 -11.75 -5.32
N PHE A 60 -0.29 -11.66 -4.99
CA PHE A 60 -1.30 -12.64 -5.42
C PHE A 60 -1.51 -12.57 -6.94
N PHE A 61 -1.69 -11.37 -7.47
CA PHE A 61 -1.84 -11.14 -8.90
C PHE A 61 -0.58 -11.56 -9.68
N LEU A 62 0.61 -11.16 -9.21
CA LEU A 62 1.89 -11.54 -9.81
C LEU A 62 2.08 -13.07 -9.87
N ARG A 63 1.69 -13.77 -8.80
CA ARG A 63 1.76 -15.23 -8.78
C ARG A 63 0.78 -15.86 -9.77
N ALA A 64 -0.43 -15.33 -9.86
CA ALA A 64 -1.43 -15.78 -10.83
C ALA A 64 -0.95 -15.57 -12.27
N TYR A 65 -0.36 -14.42 -12.56
CA TYR A 65 0.24 -14.12 -13.86
C TYR A 65 1.34 -15.12 -14.24
N LYS A 66 2.28 -15.37 -13.33
CA LYS A 66 3.37 -16.34 -13.58
C LYS A 66 2.87 -17.76 -13.85
N ASN A 67 1.68 -18.10 -13.38
CA ASN A 67 1.05 -19.40 -13.59
C ASN A 67 0.00 -19.40 -14.71
N GLY A 68 -0.28 -18.26 -15.34
CA GLY A 68 -1.26 -18.15 -16.43
C GLY A 68 -2.71 -18.32 -15.99
N VAL A 69 -3.04 -17.96 -14.75
CA VAL A 69 -4.36 -18.18 -14.12
C VAL A 69 -4.93 -16.89 -13.49
N VAL A 70 -4.74 -15.75 -14.16
CA VAL A 70 -5.14 -14.45 -13.60
C VAL A 70 -6.65 -14.34 -13.47
N ASP A 71 -7.41 -14.77 -14.48
CA ASP A 71 -8.88 -14.69 -14.46
C ASP A 71 -9.46 -15.53 -13.33
N GLU A 72 -9.00 -16.76 -13.16
CA GLU A 72 -9.41 -17.66 -12.09
C GLU A 72 -9.01 -17.14 -10.71
N ALA A 73 -7.85 -16.48 -10.62
CA ALA A 73 -7.39 -15.88 -9.37
C ALA A 73 -8.25 -14.68 -8.96
N ILE A 74 -8.65 -13.84 -9.91
CA ILE A 74 -9.57 -12.71 -9.66
C ILE A 74 -10.92 -13.25 -9.14
N GLU A 75 -11.48 -14.26 -9.79
CA GLU A 75 -12.73 -14.92 -9.37
C GLU A 75 -12.60 -15.52 -7.97
N ALA A 76 -11.54 -16.27 -7.73
CA ALA A 76 -11.28 -16.87 -6.42
C ALA A 76 -11.14 -15.83 -5.30
N GLY A 77 -10.52 -14.70 -5.60
CA GLY A 77 -10.44 -13.56 -4.68
C GLY A 77 -11.82 -13.00 -4.31
N ALA A 78 -12.67 -12.82 -5.31
CA ALA A 78 -14.05 -12.37 -5.09
C ALA A 78 -14.88 -13.42 -4.31
N GLU A 79 -14.74 -14.72 -4.61
CA GLU A 79 -15.39 -15.81 -3.88
C GLU A 79 -14.94 -15.91 -2.41
N LEU A 80 -13.71 -15.54 -2.11
CA LEU A 80 -13.23 -15.41 -0.73
C LEU A 80 -13.86 -14.22 0.00
N GLY A 81 -14.45 -13.26 -0.74
CA GLY A 81 -15.15 -12.10 -0.21
C GLY A 81 -14.32 -10.82 -0.18
N PHE A 82 -13.19 -10.78 -0.88
CA PHE A 82 -12.40 -9.54 -1.01
C PHE A 82 -13.18 -8.46 -1.77
N PRO A 83 -13.35 -7.27 -1.20
CA PRO A 83 -14.00 -6.15 -1.89
C PRO A 83 -13.05 -5.35 -2.79
N VAL A 84 -11.74 -5.60 -2.67
CA VAL A 84 -10.69 -4.81 -3.34
C VAL A 84 -9.54 -5.72 -3.76
N ILE A 85 -8.94 -5.43 -4.90
CA ILE A 85 -7.73 -6.08 -5.42
C ILE A 85 -6.71 -5.01 -5.81
N GLU A 86 -5.44 -5.29 -5.55
CA GLU A 86 -4.32 -4.47 -5.99
C GLU A 86 -3.82 -5.00 -7.33
N LEU A 87 -3.85 -4.15 -8.35
CA LEU A 87 -3.33 -4.44 -9.68
C LEU A 87 -2.17 -3.50 -10.00
N MET A 88 -1.24 -3.98 -10.78
CA MET A 88 -0.03 -3.27 -11.14
C MET A 88 0.25 -3.40 -12.64
N ASN A 89 1.09 -2.53 -13.17
CA ASN A 89 1.50 -2.52 -14.57
C ASN A 89 2.87 -3.16 -14.83
N THR A 90 3.42 -3.91 -13.91
CA THR A 90 4.83 -4.38 -13.90
C THR A 90 5.20 -5.33 -15.03
N PHE A 91 4.29 -5.60 -15.92
CA PHE A 91 4.50 -6.58 -16.99
C PHE A 91 4.61 -5.87 -18.33
N GLY A 92 5.77 -5.32 -18.62
CA GLY A 92 6.04 -4.68 -19.92
C GLY A 92 5.89 -5.59 -21.14
N ASP A 93 5.54 -6.86 -20.92
CA ASP A 93 5.21 -7.85 -21.95
C ASP A 93 3.70 -8.14 -22.07
N VAL A 94 2.86 -7.50 -21.24
CA VAL A 94 1.41 -7.64 -21.30
C VAL A 94 0.80 -6.49 -22.10
N ALA A 95 -0.01 -6.84 -23.10
CA ALA A 95 -0.72 -5.83 -23.88
C ALA A 95 -1.74 -5.06 -23.04
N ASP A 96 -1.93 -3.78 -23.34
CA ASP A 96 -2.88 -2.89 -22.63
C ASP A 96 -4.31 -3.44 -22.65
N GLU A 97 -4.71 -4.08 -23.73
CA GLU A 97 -6.01 -4.73 -23.85
C GLU A 97 -6.19 -5.86 -22.81
N GLN A 98 -5.12 -6.60 -22.52
CA GLN A 98 -5.17 -7.66 -21.52
C GLN A 98 -5.22 -7.08 -20.10
N LEU A 99 -4.44 -6.03 -19.82
CA LEU A 99 -4.51 -5.31 -18.54
C LEU A 99 -5.91 -4.72 -18.33
N LYS A 100 -6.52 -4.19 -19.39
CA LYS A 100 -7.89 -3.69 -19.35
C LYS A 100 -8.91 -4.81 -19.13
N ALA A 101 -8.73 -5.97 -19.75
CA ALA A 101 -9.61 -7.12 -19.55
C ALA A 101 -9.58 -7.61 -18.10
N TRP A 102 -8.41 -7.67 -17.46
CA TRP A 102 -8.29 -8.05 -16.04
C TRP A 102 -8.93 -7.02 -15.11
N ARG A 103 -8.79 -5.71 -15.39
CA ARG A 103 -9.53 -4.68 -14.65
C ARG A 103 -11.02 -4.87 -14.77
N GLN A 104 -11.52 -5.09 -16.00
CA GLN A 104 -12.94 -5.34 -16.22
C GLN A 104 -13.41 -6.59 -15.47
N ARG A 105 -12.61 -7.66 -15.49
CA ARG A 105 -12.93 -8.89 -14.74
C ARG A 105 -13.07 -8.64 -13.24
N ALA A 106 -12.16 -7.86 -12.65
CA ALA A 106 -12.25 -7.48 -11.24
C ALA A 106 -13.54 -6.71 -10.94
N ILE A 107 -13.90 -5.74 -11.81
CA ILE A 107 -15.12 -4.95 -11.70
C ILE A 107 -16.36 -5.84 -11.81
N ASP A 108 -16.40 -6.76 -12.78
CA ASP A 108 -17.50 -7.68 -13.01
C ASP A 108 -17.70 -8.65 -11.81
N CYS A 109 -16.61 -8.96 -11.11
CA CYS A 109 -16.63 -9.70 -9.85
C CYS A 109 -17.00 -8.82 -8.62
N GLY A 110 -17.29 -7.54 -8.81
CA GLY A 110 -17.71 -6.62 -7.75
C GLY A 110 -16.56 -6.05 -6.91
N MET A 111 -15.31 -6.18 -7.36
CA MET A 111 -14.15 -5.63 -6.67
C MET A 111 -13.78 -4.24 -7.17
N SER A 112 -13.36 -3.37 -6.24
CA SER A 112 -12.68 -2.12 -6.55
C SER A 112 -11.18 -2.38 -6.74
N ILE A 113 -10.49 -1.47 -7.40
CA ILE A 113 -9.08 -1.65 -7.77
C ILE A 113 -8.23 -0.59 -7.08
N ILE A 114 -7.14 -1.03 -6.46
CA ILE A 114 -5.98 -0.20 -6.12
C ILE A 114 -4.97 -0.40 -7.25
N TYR A 115 -4.45 0.69 -7.80
CA TYR A 115 -3.36 0.62 -8.75
C TYR A 115 -2.04 0.94 -8.06
N GLU A 116 -1.10 0.00 -8.10
CA GLU A 116 0.26 0.21 -7.64
C GLU A 116 1.16 0.52 -8.83
N HIS A 117 1.80 1.68 -8.78
CA HIS A 117 2.73 2.09 -9.83
C HIS A 117 4.09 1.44 -9.62
N HIS A 118 4.57 0.76 -10.65
CA HIS A 118 5.95 0.32 -10.72
C HIS A 118 6.58 0.85 -12.00
N PRO A 119 7.79 1.41 -11.96
CA PRO A 119 8.50 1.82 -13.16
C PRO A 119 8.71 0.60 -14.08
N GLU A 120 8.46 0.73 -15.37
CA GLU A 120 8.57 -0.36 -16.35
C GLU A 120 9.91 -1.11 -16.31
N ARG A 121 10.92 -0.53 -15.71
CA ARG A 121 12.29 -1.05 -15.66
C ARG A 121 12.59 -1.91 -14.44
N GLY A 122 11.77 -1.87 -13.39
CA GLY A 122 12.04 -2.54 -12.11
C GLY A 122 11.92 -4.06 -12.15
N TRP A 123 11.05 -4.62 -13.00
CA TRP A 123 10.70 -6.04 -12.97
C TRP A 123 10.88 -6.73 -14.33
N ARG A 124 12.03 -6.60 -14.95
CA ARG A 124 12.33 -7.44 -16.11
C ARG A 124 12.60 -8.87 -15.67
N LYS A 125 11.98 -9.81 -16.37
CA LYS A 125 12.14 -11.26 -16.19
C LYS A 125 13.62 -11.62 -16.04
N GLY A 126 14.05 -12.00 -14.83
CA GLY A 126 15.40 -12.45 -14.54
C GLY A 126 16.39 -11.39 -14.05
N GLN A 127 15.99 -10.14 -13.81
CA GLN A 127 16.82 -9.17 -13.12
C GLN A 127 16.46 -9.13 -11.63
N SER A 128 17.47 -9.33 -10.79
CA SER A 128 17.37 -9.19 -9.34
C SER A 128 17.67 -7.78 -8.86
N ASP A 129 18.11 -6.91 -9.76
CA ASP A 129 18.55 -5.56 -9.42
C ASP A 129 17.49 -4.57 -9.91
N ILE A 130 16.88 -3.88 -8.97
CA ILE A 130 16.07 -2.68 -9.21
C ILE A 130 17.04 -1.63 -9.74
N VAL A 131 16.88 -1.23 -10.96
CA VAL A 131 17.62 -0.08 -11.48
C VAL A 131 16.75 1.13 -11.22
N ASP A 132 17.10 1.88 -10.18
CA ASP A 132 16.47 3.13 -9.81
C ASP A 132 16.63 4.16 -10.93
N VAL A 133 15.66 4.20 -11.80
CA VAL A 133 15.46 5.36 -12.67
C VAL A 133 14.19 6.03 -12.17
N PRO A 134 14.30 7.19 -11.54
CA PRO A 134 13.12 7.89 -11.06
C PRO A 134 12.18 8.16 -12.23
N SER A 135 10.92 7.75 -12.08
CA SER A 135 9.87 8.12 -13.02
C SER A 135 9.56 9.60 -12.86
N THR A 136 9.30 10.27 -13.97
CA THR A 136 8.78 11.64 -13.91
C THR A 136 7.32 11.63 -13.44
N ALA A 137 6.84 12.74 -12.89
CA ALA A 137 5.43 12.89 -12.50
C ALA A 137 4.46 12.58 -13.66
N VAL A 138 4.85 12.99 -14.86
CA VAL A 138 4.07 12.75 -16.08
C VAL A 138 3.99 11.26 -16.40
N GLU A 139 5.11 10.52 -16.30
CA GLU A 139 5.14 9.06 -16.53
C GLU A 139 4.27 8.32 -15.50
N ILE A 140 4.36 8.69 -14.23
CA ILE A 140 3.53 8.12 -13.16
C ILE A 140 2.05 8.41 -13.43
N ALA A 141 1.70 9.65 -13.73
CA ALA A 141 0.33 10.04 -13.98
C ALA A 141 -0.24 9.36 -15.25
N GLN A 142 0.54 9.30 -16.33
CA GLN A 142 0.15 8.61 -17.56
C GLN A 142 -0.03 7.10 -17.35
N GLY A 143 0.83 6.47 -16.56
CA GLY A 143 0.68 5.07 -16.17
C GLY A 143 -0.56 4.81 -15.33
N ALA A 144 -0.93 5.72 -14.44
CA ALA A 144 -2.10 5.62 -13.57
C ALA A 144 -3.42 5.91 -14.29
N GLU A 145 -3.42 6.81 -15.27
CA GLU A 145 -4.65 7.28 -15.95
C GLU A 145 -5.54 6.14 -16.45
N PRO A 146 -5.05 5.12 -17.18
CA PRO A 146 -5.90 4.03 -17.67
C PRO A 146 -6.55 3.23 -16.54
N PHE A 147 -5.88 3.09 -15.40
CA PHE A 147 -6.41 2.40 -14.23
C PHE A 147 -7.45 3.26 -13.52
N LEU A 148 -7.16 4.54 -13.29
CA LEU A 148 -8.07 5.48 -12.65
C LEU A 148 -9.31 5.75 -13.49
N ALA A 149 -9.18 5.75 -14.83
CA ALA A 149 -10.31 5.85 -15.74
C ALA A 149 -11.16 4.58 -15.78
N HIS A 150 -10.64 3.44 -15.33
CA HIS A 150 -11.30 2.14 -15.44
C HIS A 150 -11.25 1.33 -14.14
N GLY A 151 -11.88 1.86 -13.10
CA GLY A 151 -12.20 1.15 -11.86
C GLY A 151 -11.22 1.29 -10.71
N ALA A 152 -9.99 1.77 -10.93
CA ALA A 152 -9.11 2.08 -9.82
C ALA A 152 -9.55 3.38 -9.12
N PHE A 153 -9.57 3.36 -7.79
CA PHE A 153 -9.95 4.52 -7.00
C PHE A 153 -8.74 5.26 -6.41
N THR A 154 -7.58 4.62 -6.34
CA THR A 154 -6.35 5.23 -5.84
C THR A 154 -5.13 4.69 -6.56
N LEU A 155 -4.12 5.54 -6.67
CA LEU A 155 -2.76 5.22 -7.06
C LEU A 155 -1.93 5.02 -5.78
N LEU A 156 -1.27 3.90 -5.68
CA LEU A 156 -0.29 3.59 -4.65
C LEU A 156 1.11 3.87 -5.19
N ILE A 157 1.90 4.64 -4.47
CA ILE A 157 3.29 4.94 -4.81
C ILE A 157 4.18 4.34 -3.74
N ASP A 158 5.04 3.40 -4.15
CA ASP A 158 6.06 2.83 -3.28
C ASP A 158 7.20 3.85 -3.09
N HIS A 159 7.60 4.07 -1.85
CA HIS A 159 8.71 4.97 -1.54
C HIS A 159 10.05 4.41 -2.04
N GLU A 160 10.21 3.09 -2.15
CA GLU A 160 11.44 2.48 -2.71
C GLU A 160 11.67 2.90 -4.16
N GLU A 161 10.63 3.34 -4.86
CA GLU A 161 10.70 3.84 -6.24
C GLU A 161 11.05 5.32 -6.31
N ILE A 162 10.88 6.05 -5.22
CA ILE A 162 11.16 7.47 -5.12
C ILE A 162 11.85 7.71 -3.78
N GLU A 163 13.14 7.95 -3.78
CA GLU A 163 13.86 8.35 -2.56
C GLU A 163 13.33 9.70 -2.07
N ILE A 164 12.37 9.64 -1.18
CA ILE A 164 11.63 10.80 -0.65
C ILE A 164 12.54 11.86 -0.01
N GLN A 165 13.75 11.48 0.38
CA GLN A 165 14.73 12.38 0.96
C GLN A 165 15.42 13.26 -0.08
N GLU A 166 15.27 12.95 -1.36
CA GLU A 166 15.78 13.80 -2.43
C GLU A 166 14.77 14.92 -2.77
N GLU A 167 15.25 16.14 -2.86
CA GLU A 167 14.41 17.32 -3.20
C GLU A 167 13.63 17.09 -4.50
N ALA A 168 14.27 16.49 -5.50
CA ALA A 168 13.64 16.16 -6.78
C ALA A 168 12.47 15.17 -6.66
N ALA A 169 12.52 14.24 -5.72
CA ALA A 169 11.43 13.29 -5.49
C ALA A 169 10.20 13.98 -4.90
N LYS A 170 10.42 14.95 -4.01
CA LYS A 170 9.32 15.75 -3.42
C LYS A 170 8.57 16.53 -4.49
N ASP A 171 9.29 17.15 -5.42
CA ASP A 171 8.68 17.90 -6.53
C ASP A 171 7.85 16.95 -7.42
N VAL A 172 8.39 15.79 -7.78
CA VAL A 172 7.67 14.78 -8.56
C VAL A 172 6.38 14.34 -7.87
N LEU A 173 6.43 14.03 -6.57
CA LEU A 173 5.26 13.58 -5.82
C LEU A 173 4.19 14.67 -5.67
N ASN A 174 4.61 15.92 -5.47
CA ASN A 174 3.69 17.07 -5.46
C ASN A 174 3.01 17.24 -6.83
N GLU A 175 3.77 17.18 -7.91
CA GLU A 175 3.23 17.28 -9.27
C GLU A 175 2.26 16.14 -9.58
N VAL A 176 2.55 14.90 -9.17
CA VAL A 176 1.60 13.76 -9.31
C VAL A 176 0.28 14.07 -8.60
N ARG A 177 0.33 14.59 -7.38
CA ARG A 177 -0.88 14.96 -6.63
C ARG A 177 -1.66 16.09 -7.27
N GLU A 178 -0.98 17.08 -7.83
CA GLU A 178 -1.61 18.17 -8.58
C GLU A 178 -2.31 17.66 -9.84
N ILE A 179 -1.68 16.73 -10.57
CA ILE A 179 -2.26 16.15 -11.81
C ILE A 179 -3.46 15.25 -11.48
N LEU A 180 -3.35 14.37 -10.51
CA LEU A 180 -4.35 13.33 -10.25
C LEU A 180 -5.41 13.71 -9.21
N GLY A 181 -5.10 14.66 -8.34
CA GLY A 181 -5.89 15.02 -7.18
C GLY A 181 -5.41 14.30 -5.90
N GLU A 182 -5.40 15.04 -4.79
CA GLU A 182 -4.85 14.60 -3.50
C GLU A 182 -5.49 13.32 -2.97
N ASP A 183 -6.80 13.18 -3.10
CA ASP A 183 -7.56 12.03 -2.61
C ASP A 183 -7.28 10.73 -3.38
N ARG A 184 -6.60 10.83 -4.52
CA ARG A 184 -6.36 9.70 -5.42
C ARG A 184 -4.97 9.12 -5.31
N VAL A 185 -4.13 9.66 -4.44
CA VAL A 185 -2.74 9.20 -4.24
C VAL A 185 -2.56 8.75 -2.81
N ALA A 186 -1.94 7.59 -2.63
CA ALA A 186 -1.55 7.05 -1.35
C ALA A 186 -0.06 6.66 -1.38
N PHE A 187 0.64 6.95 -0.29
CA PHE A 187 2.07 6.70 -0.18
C PHE A 187 2.36 5.48 0.67
N GLU A 188 3.15 4.56 0.16
CA GLU A 188 3.69 3.48 0.97
C GLU A 188 4.80 4.00 1.88
N VAL A 189 4.55 3.95 3.17
CA VAL A 189 5.58 4.23 4.17
C VAL A 189 6.39 2.97 4.36
N THR A 190 7.67 2.98 4.03
CA THR A 190 8.47 1.78 4.17
C THR A 190 8.67 1.41 5.61
N SER A 191 8.46 0.15 5.81
CA SER A 191 8.93 -0.55 7.00
C SER A 191 10.20 -1.35 6.72
N THR A 192 11.07 -0.89 5.80
CA THR A 192 12.25 -1.66 5.47
C THR A 192 13.09 -1.99 6.68
N LYS A 193 13.79 -3.08 6.53
CA LYS A 193 14.73 -3.82 7.38
C LYS A 193 15.69 -2.98 8.23
N GLU A 194 15.72 -1.68 8.02
CA GLU A 194 16.56 -0.74 8.71
C GLU A 194 15.75 0.02 9.75
N ALA A 195 15.77 -0.52 10.96
CA ALA A 195 15.31 0.13 12.17
C ALA A 195 13.87 0.70 12.17
N GLU A 196 13.10 0.26 13.14
CA GLU A 196 11.75 0.75 13.50
C GLU A 196 11.60 2.28 13.59
N MET A 197 12.67 3.02 13.45
CA MET A 197 12.71 4.48 13.54
C MET A 197 12.54 5.18 12.19
N LEU A 198 12.93 4.56 11.08
CA LEU A 198 12.84 5.21 9.76
C LEU A 198 11.39 5.43 9.33
N TRP A 199 10.47 4.56 9.69
CA TRP A 199 9.07 4.74 9.34
C TRP A 199 8.46 6.01 9.99
N TYR A 200 8.87 6.38 11.21
CA TYR A 200 8.43 7.64 11.83
C TYR A 200 8.92 8.84 11.06
N THR A 201 10.18 8.81 10.64
CA THR A 201 10.79 9.92 9.90
C THR A 201 10.11 10.07 8.54
N ASN A 202 9.97 8.99 7.80
CA ASN A 202 9.30 9.00 6.50
C ASN A 202 7.84 9.46 6.63
N LEU A 203 7.11 8.97 7.63
CA LEU A 203 5.73 9.37 7.87
C LEU A 203 5.61 10.86 8.19
N LEU A 204 6.51 11.39 9.00
CA LEU A 204 6.56 12.83 9.29
C LEU A 204 6.90 13.65 8.06
N ASP A 205 7.86 13.19 7.24
CA ASP A 205 8.21 13.84 5.98
C ASP A 205 6.99 13.89 5.03
N TYR A 206 6.18 12.81 4.95
CA TYR A 206 4.94 12.83 4.19
C TYR A 206 3.93 13.84 4.74
N PHE A 207 3.73 13.89 6.06
CA PHE A 207 2.80 14.84 6.66
C PHE A 207 3.29 16.29 6.55
N GLU A 208 4.59 16.53 6.60
CA GLU A 208 5.17 17.85 6.39
C GLU A 208 5.05 18.32 4.94
N MET A 209 5.24 17.40 3.98
CA MET A 209 5.15 17.74 2.55
C MET A 209 3.71 17.84 2.04
N PHE A 210 2.84 16.94 2.48
CA PHE A 210 1.54 16.72 1.86
C PHE A 210 0.35 17.04 2.78
N GLY A 211 0.63 17.47 4.00
CA GLY A 211 -0.38 17.77 4.99
C GLY A 211 -0.83 16.55 5.79
N SER A 212 -1.51 16.84 6.90
CA SER A 212 -1.98 15.82 7.85
C SER A 212 -2.98 14.84 7.24
N ASP A 213 -3.67 15.21 6.19
CA ASP A 213 -4.75 14.43 5.57
C ASP A 213 -4.27 13.53 4.43
N CYS A 214 -2.96 13.53 4.11
CA CYS A 214 -2.45 12.67 3.05
C CYS A 214 -2.67 11.18 3.37
N ASN A 215 -2.94 10.40 2.33
CA ASN A 215 -3.15 8.97 2.48
C ASN A 215 -1.80 8.25 2.61
N VAL A 216 -1.66 7.44 3.64
CA VAL A 216 -0.46 6.63 3.90
C VAL A 216 -0.82 5.17 4.02
N THR A 217 0.06 4.30 3.52
CA THR A 217 -0.14 2.86 3.51
C THR A 217 1.08 2.11 4.06
N ASN A 218 1.04 0.80 4.11
CA ASN A 218 2.05 -0.07 4.71
C ASN A 218 2.29 0.17 6.21
N ILE A 219 1.28 0.72 6.89
CA ILE A 219 1.30 0.92 8.33
C ILE A 219 1.08 -0.41 9.04
N MET A 220 1.99 -0.77 9.94
CA MET A 220 1.86 -1.99 10.73
C MET A 220 0.82 -1.83 11.84
N PRO A 221 0.17 -2.92 12.29
CA PRO A 221 -0.78 -2.85 13.41
C PRO A 221 -0.22 -2.16 14.65
N SER A 222 1.06 -2.41 15.00
CA SER A 222 1.74 -1.75 16.11
C SER A 222 1.93 -0.23 15.93
N GLN A 223 1.78 0.28 14.72
CA GLN A 223 2.00 1.68 14.36
C GLN A 223 0.70 2.48 14.26
N VAL A 224 -0.43 1.81 14.02
CA VAL A 224 -1.73 2.47 13.76
C VAL A 224 -2.10 3.50 14.83
N MET A 225 -1.88 3.17 16.10
CA MET A 225 -2.24 4.06 17.23
C MET A 225 -1.38 5.33 17.31
N PHE A 226 -0.28 5.40 16.56
CA PHE A 226 0.60 6.58 16.52
C PHE A 226 0.29 7.54 15.36
N ILE A 227 -0.52 7.10 14.40
CA ILE A 227 -0.83 7.91 13.20
C ILE A 227 -1.59 9.18 13.57
N ASP A 228 -2.67 9.08 14.36
CA ASP A 228 -3.48 10.25 14.74
C ASP A 228 -2.68 11.29 15.53
N PRO A 229 -1.89 10.92 16.56
CA PRO A 229 -0.99 11.86 17.22
C PRO A 229 -0.01 12.53 16.26
N LEU A 230 0.54 11.78 15.30
CA LEU A 230 1.47 12.34 14.32
C LEU A 230 0.77 13.31 13.35
N ARG A 231 -0.44 12.98 12.88
CA ARG A 231 -1.27 13.86 12.04
C ARG A 231 -1.66 15.16 12.75
N SER A 232 -1.97 15.10 14.04
CA SER A 232 -2.32 16.28 14.84
C SER A 232 -1.13 17.14 15.25
N GLY A 233 0.09 16.76 14.85
CA GLY A 233 1.31 17.46 15.26
C GLY A 233 1.71 17.18 16.70
N GLU A 234 0.99 16.34 17.40
CA GLU A 234 1.40 15.78 18.67
C GLU A 234 2.52 14.77 18.42
N ARG A 235 3.74 15.24 18.39
CA ARG A 235 4.93 14.44 18.12
C ARG A 235 5.48 13.87 19.43
N PRO A 236 4.95 12.74 19.98
CA PRO A 236 5.41 12.22 21.26
C PRO A 236 6.91 11.96 21.27
N ALA A 237 7.45 11.52 20.13
CA ALA A 237 8.88 11.33 19.97
C ALA A 237 9.65 12.65 19.89
N ASN A 238 9.19 13.62 19.09
CA ASN A 238 9.87 14.90 18.91
C ASN A 238 9.74 15.80 20.13
N LEU A 239 8.59 15.82 20.81
CA LEU A 239 8.45 16.53 22.08
C LEU A 239 9.44 16.02 23.13
N LEU A 240 9.72 14.72 23.15
CA LEU A 240 10.76 14.15 24.01
C LEU A 240 12.15 14.51 23.53
N PHE A 241 12.41 14.47 22.21
CA PHE A 241 13.73 14.76 21.64
C PHE A 241 14.06 16.25 21.59
N ASP A 242 13.06 17.11 21.34
CA ASP A 242 13.22 18.57 21.41
C ASP A 242 13.39 19.06 22.84
N ARG A 243 12.68 18.49 23.80
CA ARG A 243 12.83 18.79 25.23
C ARG A 243 14.08 18.18 25.86
N TYR A 244 14.51 17.02 25.36
CA TYR A 244 15.58 16.22 25.94
C TYR A 244 16.50 15.70 24.84
N PRO A 245 17.27 16.59 24.18
CA PRO A 245 18.16 16.21 23.06
C PRO A 245 19.16 15.11 23.43
N GLU A 246 19.49 15.02 24.71
CA GLU A 246 20.36 13.99 25.27
C GLU A 246 19.78 12.58 25.16
N LEU A 247 18.47 12.41 25.13
CA LEU A 247 17.83 11.10 24.96
C LEU A 247 18.04 10.52 23.56
N ASN A 248 18.26 11.39 22.58
CA ASN A 248 18.65 10.98 21.24
C ASN A 248 19.98 10.23 21.20
N ARG A 249 20.90 10.57 22.10
CA ARG A 249 22.24 9.95 22.18
C ARG A 249 22.25 8.61 22.89
N VAL A 250 21.26 8.34 23.73
CA VAL A 250 21.20 7.13 24.55
C VAL A 250 20.54 5.97 23.80
N ARG A 251 19.65 6.24 22.87
CA ARG A 251 18.92 5.20 22.12
C ARG A 251 19.67 4.63 20.91
N TYR A 252 20.75 5.31 20.44
CA TYR A 252 21.48 4.95 19.23
C TYR A 252 22.92 4.50 19.49
N LYS A 253 23.24 4.13 20.71
CA LYS A 253 24.44 3.40 21.08
C LYS A 253 24.06 1.96 21.39
#